data_987a0ec69a1649c0f9f91fcbdd5085e1
#
_entry.id   987a0ec69a1649c0f9f91fcbdd5085e1
#
_cell.length_a   1.000
_cell.length_b   1.000
_cell.length_c   1.000
_cell.angle_alpha   90.00
_cell.angle_beta   90.00
_cell.angle_gamma   90.00
#
_symmetry.space_group_name_H-M   'P 1'
#
loop_
_entity.id
_entity.type
_entity.pdbx_description
1 polymer ?
#
loop_
_entity_poly.entity_id
_entity_poly.type
_entity_poly.pdbx_seq_one_letter_code
_entity_poly.pdbx_strand_id
1 'polypeptide(L)'
;GDDVVDVLSFDKYQYTNPVTDSSFITEVQNQLKIMNEVAVEHQKPMAIAETGYEQIPYENWWTKTLTEAIGNYKISFVLLWRNHGWQEQEKKMHYYAPYKGQLSEKDFMEFYNSPKTFFQKDITQENIYK
;
A
#
# COMPACT_ATOMS: atom_id res chain seq x y z
N GLY A 1 21.05 12.90 -1.75
CA GLY A 1 20.82 12.08 -2.91
C GLY A 1 20.65 10.61 -2.58
N ASP A 2 20.39 9.84 -3.58
CA ASP A 2 20.14 8.39 -3.46
C ASP A 2 21.41 7.57 -3.12
N ASP A 3 22.58 8.19 -3.17
CA ASP A 3 23.87 7.61 -2.77
C ASP A 3 23.95 7.22 -1.28
N VAL A 4 23.03 7.74 -0.47
CA VAL A 4 22.99 7.52 0.99
C VAL A 4 21.74 6.72 1.46
N VAL A 5 20.96 6.16 0.53
CA VAL A 5 19.79 5.34 0.85
C VAL A 5 19.85 3.99 0.14
N ASP A 6 19.37 2.94 0.80
CA ASP A 6 19.35 1.58 0.27
C ASP A 6 18.04 1.26 -0.48
N VAL A 7 16.96 1.93 -0.14
CA VAL A 7 15.63 1.76 -0.73
C VAL A 7 15.06 3.11 -1.14
N LEU A 8 14.56 3.20 -2.35
CA LEU A 8 13.82 4.37 -2.82
C LEU A 8 12.35 4.21 -2.46
N SER A 9 11.76 5.23 -1.84
CA SER A 9 10.36 5.12 -1.40
C SER A 9 9.65 6.46 -1.37
N PHE A 10 8.32 6.41 -1.31
CA PHE A 10 7.45 7.56 -1.10
C PHE A 10 6.24 7.18 -0.26
N ASP A 11 5.56 8.20 0.25
CA ASP A 11 4.31 8.07 1.00
C ASP A 11 3.17 8.65 0.19
N LYS A 12 2.05 7.93 0.12
CA LYS A 12 0.85 8.41 -0.54
C LYS A 12 -0.42 7.81 0.07
N TYR A 13 -1.34 8.67 0.44
CA TYR A 13 -2.62 8.30 1.05
C TYR A 13 -3.80 8.59 0.12
N GLN A 14 -4.83 7.73 0.21
CA GLN A 14 -6.14 7.97 -0.39
C GLN A 14 -6.97 8.86 0.54
N TYR A 15 -7.45 10.00 0.03
CA TYR A 15 -8.31 10.92 0.79
C TYR A 15 -9.72 11.04 0.21
N THR A 16 -9.88 10.75 -1.06
CA THR A 16 -11.13 10.90 -1.80
C THR A 16 -11.76 9.55 -2.11
N ASN A 17 -13.03 9.55 -2.53
CA ASN A 17 -13.69 8.32 -2.97
C ASN A 17 -13.10 7.86 -4.32
N PRO A 18 -12.47 6.67 -4.40
CA PRO A 18 -11.81 6.20 -5.62
C PRO A 18 -12.78 5.93 -6.79
N VAL A 19 -14.07 5.80 -6.53
CA VAL A 19 -15.08 5.63 -7.59
C VAL A 19 -15.30 6.92 -8.38
N THR A 20 -15.16 8.06 -7.73
CA THR A 20 -15.41 9.38 -8.34
C THR A 20 -14.12 10.17 -8.61
N ASP A 21 -13.02 9.75 -8.04
CA ASP A 21 -11.72 10.45 -8.15
C ASP A 21 -10.57 9.43 -8.22
N SER A 22 -9.97 9.31 -9.39
CA SER A 22 -8.83 8.42 -9.65
C SER A 22 -7.46 9.06 -9.36
N SER A 23 -7.42 10.23 -8.73
CA SER A 23 -6.17 10.98 -8.48
C SER A 23 -5.13 10.14 -7.72
N PHE A 24 -5.53 9.38 -6.71
CA PHE A 24 -4.63 8.50 -5.97
C PHE A 24 -3.92 7.50 -6.90
N ILE A 25 -4.68 6.80 -7.75
CA ILE A 25 -4.12 5.82 -8.70
C ILE A 25 -3.14 6.51 -9.65
N THR A 26 -3.55 7.62 -10.25
CA THR A 26 -2.74 8.38 -11.21
C THR A 26 -1.45 8.90 -10.57
N GLU A 27 -1.52 9.43 -9.36
CA GLU A 27 -0.37 10.00 -8.67
C GLU A 27 0.60 8.91 -8.21
N VAL A 28 0.11 7.77 -7.68
CA VAL A 28 0.96 6.64 -7.32
C VAL A 28 1.66 6.07 -8.55
N GLN A 29 0.95 5.89 -9.67
CA GLN A 29 1.55 5.40 -10.92
C GLN A 29 2.62 6.36 -11.45
N ASN A 30 2.38 7.67 -11.40
CA ASN A 30 3.36 8.67 -11.81
C ASN A 30 4.61 8.65 -10.92
N GLN A 31 4.45 8.54 -9.62
CA GLN A 31 5.58 8.44 -8.69
C GLN A 31 6.36 7.14 -8.89
N LEU A 32 5.67 6.00 -9.06
CA LEU A 32 6.30 4.72 -9.35
C LEU A 32 7.06 4.74 -10.67
N LYS A 33 6.53 5.40 -11.70
CA LYS A 33 7.21 5.56 -12.98
C LYS A 33 8.54 6.29 -12.82
N ILE A 34 8.53 7.48 -12.19
CA ILE A 34 9.74 8.28 -11.95
C ILE A 34 10.74 7.51 -11.09
N MET A 35 10.27 6.91 -10.01
CA MET A 35 11.11 6.16 -9.09
C MET A 35 11.73 4.92 -9.75
N ASN A 36 10.98 4.24 -10.64
CA ASN A 36 11.49 3.09 -11.36
C ASN A 36 12.65 3.45 -12.32
N GLU A 37 12.62 4.61 -12.95
CA GLU A 37 13.71 5.09 -13.79
C GLU A 37 15.00 5.22 -12.95
N VAL A 38 14.92 5.88 -11.79
CA VAL A 38 16.05 6.02 -10.86
C VAL A 38 16.48 4.67 -10.26
N ALA A 39 15.52 3.83 -9.88
CA ALA A 39 15.79 2.52 -9.28
C ALA A 39 16.55 1.59 -10.24
N VAL A 40 16.19 1.60 -11.52
CA VAL A 40 16.89 0.82 -12.55
C VAL A 40 18.30 1.36 -12.78
N GLU A 41 18.46 2.69 -12.90
CA GLU A 41 19.76 3.34 -13.11
C GLU A 41 20.72 3.05 -11.96
N HIS A 42 20.27 3.12 -10.72
CA HIS A 42 21.09 2.97 -9.52
C HIS A 42 21.03 1.58 -8.88
N GLN A 43 20.32 0.63 -9.50
CA GLN A 43 20.17 -0.76 -9.03
C GLN A 43 19.63 -0.84 -7.59
N LYS A 44 18.64 -0.03 -7.26
CA LYS A 44 18.02 0.03 -5.92
C LYS A 44 16.60 -0.51 -5.91
N PRO A 45 16.18 -1.16 -4.82
CA PRO A 45 14.80 -1.56 -4.63
C PRO A 45 13.89 -0.35 -4.39
N MET A 46 12.61 -0.51 -4.74
CA MET A 46 11.55 0.49 -4.54
C MET A 46 10.53 0.01 -3.50
N ALA A 47 9.90 0.95 -2.82
CA ALA A 47 8.80 0.67 -1.91
C ALA A 47 7.78 1.81 -1.85
N ILE A 48 6.57 1.51 -1.38
CA ILE A 48 5.64 2.51 -0.88
C ILE A 48 5.77 2.47 0.65
N ALA A 49 6.50 3.45 1.21
CA ALA A 49 6.88 3.44 2.61
C ALA A 49 5.72 3.73 3.55
N GLU A 50 4.71 4.47 3.08
CA GLU A 50 3.44 4.61 3.78
C GLU A 50 2.28 4.79 2.80
N THR A 51 1.20 4.08 3.05
CA THR A 51 -0.06 4.27 2.33
C THR A 51 -1.27 3.90 3.20
N GLY A 52 -2.44 4.20 2.69
CA GLY A 52 -3.69 3.79 3.29
C GLY A 52 -4.87 4.65 2.88
N TYR A 53 -6.04 4.17 3.22
CA TYR A 53 -7.31 4.88 3.13
C TYR A 53 -7.98 4.83 4.49
N GLU A 54 -8.01 5.96 5.18
CA GLU A 54 -8.53 6.00 6.56
C GLU A 54 -9.96 5.46 6.63
N GLN A 55 -10.21 4.53 7.57
CA GLN A 55 -11.47 3.80 7.74
C GLN A 55 -11.91 2.93 6.55
N ILE A 56 -11.22 2.95 5.44
CA ILE A 56 -11.45 2.17 4.22
C ILE A 56 -12.94 2.17 3.82
N PRO A 57 -13.53 3.36 3.52
CA PRO A 57 -14.95 3.48 3.23
C PRO A 57 -15.36 2.98 1.83
N TYR A 58 -14.44 2.41 1.07
CA TYR A 58 -14.70 1.73 -0.20
C TYR A 58 -14.38 0.25 -0.10
N GLU A 59 -15.39 -0.60 -0.30
CA GLU A 59 -15.31 -2.05 -0.07
C GLU A 59 -14.25 -2.77 -0.89
N ASN A 60 -13.95 -2.30 -2.12
CA ASN A 60 -13.02 -2.94 -3.04
C ASN A 60 -11.67 -2.18 -3.15
N TRP A 61 -11.27 -1.46 -2.13
CA TRP A 61 -10.06 -0.63 -2.16
C TRP A 61 -8.77 -1.43 -2.38
N TRP A 62 -8.69 -2.62 -1.85
CA TRP A 62 -7.49 -3.47 -1.89
C TRP A 62 -7.22 -4.02 -3.28
N THR A 63 -8.25 -4.69 -3.86
CA THR A 63 -8.11 -5.37 -5.15
C THR A 63 -8.28 -4.43 -6.34
N LYS A 64 -9.07 -3.36 -6.22
CA LYS A 64 -9.34 -2.41 -7.32
C LYS A 64 -8.44 -1.18 -7.27
N THR A 65 -8.34 -0.51 -6.12
CA THR A 65 -7.64 0.76 -6.04
C THR A 65 -6.14 0.57 -5.79
N LEU A 66 -5.76 -0.09 -4.70
CA LEU A 66 -4.34 -0.27 -4.34
C LEU A 66 -3.59 -1.11 -5.38
N THR A 67 -4.18 -2.23 -5.79
CA THR A 67 -3.56 -3.11 -6.80
C THR A 67 -3.40 -2.41 -8.14
N GLU A 68 -4.41 -1.63 -8.58
CA GLU A 68 -4.33 -0.84 -9.80
C GLU A 68 -3.29 0.28 -9.71
N ALA A 69 -3.21 0.96 -8.58
CA ALA A 69 -2.21 1.99 -8.33
C ALA A 69 -0.76 1.45 -8.40
N ILE A 70 -0.52 0.26 -7.88
CA ILE A 70 0.80 -0.41 -7.97
C ILE A 70 1.06 -0.89 -9.40
N GLY A 71 0.04 -1.38 -10.09
CA GLY A 71 0.16 -1.88 -11.45
C GLY A 71 1.14 -3.05 -11.57
N ASN A 72 2.06 -2.95 -12.52
CA ASN A 72 3.07 -3.98 -12.79
C ASN A 72 4.47 -3.63 -12.25
N TYR A 73 4.59 -2.56 -11.46
CA TYR A 73 5.87 -2.20 -10.88
C TYR A 73 6.33 -3.22 -9.83
N LYS A 74 7.61 -3.55 -9.87
CA LYS A 74 8.25 -4.42 -8.89
C LYS A 74 8.64 -3.59 -7.67
N ILE A 75 7.86 -3.69 -6.61
CA ILE A 75 8.13 -3.02 -5.35
C ILE A 75 8.45 -4.06 -4.26
N SER A 76 9.34 -3.70 -3.36
CA SER A 76 9.80 -4.60 -2.29
C SER A 76 8.76 -4.76 -1.20
N PHE A 77 8.07 -3.67 -0.84
CA PHE A 77 7.01 -3.70 0.15
C PHE A 77 6.06 -2.51 0.01
N VAL A 78 4.89 -2.67 0.59
CA VAL A 78 3.93 -1.61 0.87
C VAL A 78 3.66 -1.61 2.36
N LEU A 79 3.84 -0.49 3.04
CA LEU A 79 3.48 -0.35 4.44
C LEU A 79 2.13 0.36 4.56
N LEU A 80 1.20 -0.32 5.18
CA LEU A 80 -0.08 0.27 5.57
C LEU A 80 0.07 0.99 6.90
N TRP A 81 -0.47 2.23 7.00
CA TRP A 81 -0.40 2.94 8.25
C TRP A 81 -1.16 2.21 9.37
N ARG A 82 -0.85 2.54 10.59
CA ARG A 82 -1.29 1.84 11.80
C ARG A 82 -2.80 1.93 12.08
N ASN A 83 -3.32 0.96 12.80
CA ASN A 83 -4.60 1.05 13.47
C ASN A 83 -4.39 1.65 14.87
N HIS A 84 -4.80 2.90 15.08
CA HIS A 84 -4.63 3.57 16.38
C HIS A 84 -5.78 3.28 17.34
N GLY A 85 -7.00 3.09 16.80
CA GLY A 85 -8.22 2.98 17.60
C GLY A 85 -8.95 4.30 17.72
N TRP A 86 -9.65 4.52 18.83
CA TRP A 86 -10.43 5.75 19.06
C TRP A 86 -9.52 6.96 19.24
N GLN A 87 -9.80 8.02 18.47
CA GLN A 87 -9.13 9.31 18.55
C GLN A 87 -10.05 10.30 19.26
N GLU A 88 -9.74 10.63 20.50
CA GLU A 88 -10.59 11.48 21.35
C GLU A 88 -10.74 12.91 20.79
N GLN A 89 -9.69 13.46 20.22
CA GLN A 89 -9.70 14.81 19.64
C GLN A 89 -10.55 14.90 18.37
N GLU A 90 -10.53 13.87 17.53
CA GLU A 90 -11.23 13.83 16.25
C GLU A 90 -12.60 13.15 16.37
N LYS A 91 -12.92 12.55 17.53
CA LYS A 91 -14.17 11.83 17.80
C LYS A 91 -14.46 10.73 16.78
N LYS A 92 -13.41 10.01 16.34
CA LYS A 92 -13.54 8.94 15.35
C LYS A 92 -12.58 7.77 15.62
N MET A 93 -12.90 6.64 15.02
CA MET A 93 -11.95 5.52 14.91
C MET A 93 -10.93 5.82 13.82
N HIS A 94 -9.66 5.61 14.13
CA HIS A 94 -8.54 5.81 13.22
C HIS A 94 -7.87 4.46 12.91
N TYR A 95 -8.04 3.97 11.68
CA TYR A 95 -7.48 2.71 11.22
C TYR A 95 -7.31 2.69 9.70
N TYR A 96 -6.33 1.89 9.24
CA TYR A 96 -5.98 1.72 7.83
C TYR A 96 -5.93 0.25 7.39
N ALA A 97 -6.06 -0.69 8.32
CA ALA A 97 -6.25 -2.10 8.00
C ALA A 97 -7.61 -2.58 8.52
N PRO A 98 -8.30 -3.45 7.78
CA PRO A 98 -9.64 -3.89 8.16
C PRO A 98 -9.61 -4.79 9.40
N TYR A 99 -10.74 -4.87 10.07
CA TYR A 99 -11.01 -5.80 11.14
C TYR A 99 -12.25 -6.65 10.81
N LYS A 100 -12.52 -7.69 11.57
CA LYS A 100 -13.67 -8.58 11.35
C LYS A 100 -14.99 -7.80 11.36
N GLY A 101 -15.73 -7.87 10.25
CA GLY A 101 -17.00 -7.17 10.06
C GLY A 101 -16.85 -5.76 9.44
N GLN A 102 -15.63 -5.30 9.15
CA GLN A 102 -15.41 -4.05 8.44
C GLN A 102 -15.78 -4.20 6.95
N LEU A 103 -16.27 -3.11 6.33
CA LEU A 103 -16.80 -3.10 4.96
C LEU A 103 -15.89 -3.77 3.92
N SER A 104 -14.57 -3.52 4.00
CA SER A 104 -13.59 -4.05 3.04
C SER A 104 -12.95 -5.38 3.46
N GLU A 105 -13.40 -6.01 4.54
CA GLU A 105 -12.80 -7.26 5.05
C GLU A 105 -12.70 -8.34 3.97
N LYS A 106 -13.79 -8.55 3.22
CA LYS A 106 -13.86 -9.58 2.18
C LYS A 106 -12.84 -9.30 1.07
N ASP A 107 -12.78 -8.09 0.58
CA ASP A 107 -11.83 -7.66 -0.46
C ASP A 107 -10.38 -7.75 0.03
N PHE A 108 -10.14 -7.41 1.30
CA PHE A 108 -8.83 -7.60 1.91
C PHE A 108 -8.43 -9.08 1.97
N MET A 109 -9.34 -9.99 2.28
CA MET A 109 -9.04 -11.42 2.28
C MET A 109 -8.74 -11.94 0.86
N GLU A 110 -9.38 -11.41 -0.17
CA GLU A 110 -9.04 -11.70 -1.57
C GLU A 110 -7.63 -11.19 -1.91
N PHE A 111 -7.31 -9.96 -1.52
CA PHE A 111 -5.98 -9.37 -1.67
C PHE A 111 -4.92 -10.17 -0.89
N TYR A 112 -5.18 -10.54 0.36
CA TYR A 112 -4.29 -11.32 1.21
C TYR A 112 -3.96 -12.71 0.62
N ASN A 113 -4.92 -13.36 -0.01
CA ASN A 113 -4.76 -14.69 -0.62
C ASN A 113 -4.33 -14.63 -2.09
N SER A 114 -4.09 -13.45 -2.63
CA SER A 114 -3.63 -13.28 -4.00
C SER A 114 -2.20 -13.83 -4.17
N PRO A 115 -1.90 -14.53 -5.27
CA PRO A 115 -0.54 -14.98 -5.56
C PRO A 115 0.44 -13.83 -5.85
N LYS A 116 -0.06 -12.59 -5.94
CA LYS A 116 0.74 -11.38 -6.15
C LYS A 116 1.14 -10.69 -4.85
N THR A 117 0.64 -11.14 -3.71
CA THR A 117 0.89 -10.52 -2.40
C THR A 117 1.58 -11.50 -1.46
N PHE A 118 2.57 -11.00 -0.71
CA PHE A 118 3.29 -11.76 0.30
C PHE A 118 3.15 -11.05 1.64
N PHE A 119 2.74 -11.79 2.64
CA PHE A 119 2.66 -11.32 4.02
C PHE A 119 3.74 -11.99 4.88
N GLN A 120 3.95 -11.52 6.08
CA GLN A 120 5.03 -11.99 6.97
C GLN A 120 5.09 -13.51 7.10
N LYS A 121 3.93 -14.19 7.17
CA LYS A 121 3.91 -15.67 7.27
C LYS A 121 4.47 -16.36 6.02
N ASP A 122 4.18 -15.80 4.84
CA ASP A 122 4.61 -16.35 3.55
C ASP A 122 6.13 -16.19 3.41
N ILE A 123 6.63 -15.01 3.75
CA ILE A 123 8.08 -14.70 3.79
C ILE A 123 8.82 -15.64 4.75
N THR A 124 8.23 -15.93 5.92
CA THR A 124 8.81 -16.86 6.89
C THR A 124 8.91 -18.28 6.35
N GLN A 125 7.94 -18.72 5.55
CA GLN A 125 7.95 -20.05 4.92
C GLN A 125 8.99 -20.16 3.79
N GLU A 126 9.19 -19.10 3.02
CA GLU A 126 10.17 -19.05 1.93
C GLU A 126 11.64 -19.00 2.39
N ASN A 127 11.89 -18.82 3.71
CA ASN A 127 13.22 -18.92 4.31
C ASN A 127 14.26 -17.98 3.67
N ILE A 128 13.84 -16.77 3.30
CA ILE A 128 14.61 -15.79 2.53
C ILE A 128 15.84 -15.23 3.23
N TYR A 129 16.00 -15.49 4.53
CA TYR A 129 17.13 -15.05 5.36
C TYR A 129 18.19 -16.14 5.64
N LYS A 130 18.31 -17.11 4.73
CA LYS A 130 19.39 -18.10 4.80
C LYS A 130 20.67 -17.62 4.16
#